data_fa78b710f0486c681c899102876db935
#
_entry.id   fa78b710f0486c681c899102876db935
#
_cell.length_a   1.000
_cell.length_b   1.000
_cell.length_c   1.000
_cell.angle_alpha   90.00
_cell.angle_beta   90.00
_cell.angle_gamma   90.00
#
_symmetry.space_group_name_H-M   'P 1'
#
loop_
_entity.id
_entity.type
_entity.pdbx_description
1 polymer ?
#
loop_
_entity_poly.entity_id
_entity_poly.type
_entity_poly.pdbx_seq_one_letter_code
_entity_poly.pdbx_strand_id
1 'polypeptide(L)'
;DGMPNVKNYKSKLYHIYEHVRDDLSRSAEEFEPLPDLVMNAFLLLGKDWLVAQRAWKDMGHLTPPVMITVANRTETAARVKYAFDKKKVMIDELCNPELALHIDSKVLELAEAKEEEAETQQEGGEAEGNDEPKEKKLTKAEQAELLKKKVDTVGKVGEPGEKIQNVISVGMLSEGWDAKTVTHIMGLRA
;
A
#
# COMPACT_ATOMS: atom_id res chain seq x y z
N ASP A 1 5.60 11.39 25.59
CA ASP A 1 6.95 11.94 25.34
C ASP A 1 7.73 10.92 24.53
N GLY A 2 8.18 11.23 23.40
CA GLY A 2 8.94 10.31 22.55
C GLY A 2 8.83 10.60 21.05
N MET A 3 8.12 11.64 20.68
CA MET A 3 8.09 12.12 19.32
C MET A 3 9.06 13.31 19.21
N PRO A 4 10.31 13.08 18.77
CA PRO A 4 11.25 14.16 18.60
C PRO A 4 10.77 15.11 17.49
N ASN A 5 10.96 16.40 17.71
CA ASN A 5 10.73 17.46 16.72
C ASN A 5 9.28 17.64 16.22
N VAL A 6 8.30 17.57 17.13
CA VAL A 6 6.96 18.05 16.80
C VAL A 6 7.02 19.56 16.59
N LYS A 7 7.01 20.01 15.35
CA LYS A 7 7.08 21.43 15.00
C LYS A 7 5.72 22.13 15.12
N ASN A 8 4.63 21.39 14.96
CA ASN A 8 3.30 21.97 15.04
C ASN A 8 2.23 20.88 15.24
N TYR A 9 1.56 20.87 16.39
CA TYR A 9 0.45 19.95 16.66
C TYR A 9 -0.73 20.10 15.68
N LYS A 10 -0.94 21.28 15.12
CA LYS A 10 -2.02 21.52 14.18
C LYS A 10 -1.76 20.89 12.82
N SER A 11 -0.51 20.75 12.41
CA SER A 11 -0.13 20.11 11.14
C SER A 11 -0.06 18.60 11.24
N LYS A 12 -0.03 18.03 12.45
CA LYS A 12 0.14 16.58 12.69
C LYS A 12 1.33 15.98 11.93
N LEU A 13 2.41 16.74 11.78
CA LEU A 13 3.64 16.33 11.12
C LEU A 13 4.69 15.90 12.13
N TYR A 14 5.19 14.67 12.01
CA TYR A 14 6.17 14.06 12.90
C TYR A 14 7.38 13.59 12.09
N HIS A 15 8.59 13.97 12.52
CA HIS A 15 9.84 13.58 11.88
C HIS A 15 10.49 12.44 12.66
N ILE A 16 10.27 11.20 12.24
CA ILE A 16 10.79 10.01 12.93
C ILE A 16 11.91 9.29 12.17
N TYR A 17 12.00 9.46 10.85
CA TYR A 17 12.87 8.67 10.00
C TYR A 17 14.35 8.77 10.41
N GLU A 18 14.85 9.95 10.73
CA GLU A 18 16.26 10.14 11.12
C GLU A 18 16.67 9.30 12.33
N HIS A 19 15.73 9.00 13.23
CA HIS A 19 15.98 8.23 14.46
C HIS A 19 15.94 6.71 14.24
N VAL A 20 15.36 6.25 13.13
CA VAL A 20 15.18 4.83 12.81
C VAL A 20 15.90 4.42 11.54
N ARG A 21 16.53 5.36 10.84
CA ARG A 21 17.18 5.17 9.55
C ARG A 21 18.14 3.98 9.53
N ASP A 22 18.95 3.82 10.55
CA ASP A 22 19.97 2.78 10.59
C ASP A 22 19.35 1.39 10.65
N ASP A 23 18.28 1.20 11.42
CA ASP A 23 17.53 -0.06 11.45
C ASP A 23 16.79 -0.31 10.13
N LEU A 24 16.14 0.70 9.57
CA LEU A 24 15.37 0.57 8.33
C LEU A 24 16.26 0.42 7.08
N SER A 25 17.55 0.72 7.19
CA SER A 25 18.51 0.61 6.07
C SER A 25 19.31 -0.69 6.11
N ARG A 26 19.24 -1.48 7.19
CA ARG A 26 19.88 -2.78 7.28
C ARG A 26 19.12 -3.85 6.50
N SER A 27 19.83 -4.91 6.12
CA SER A 27 19.16 -6.13 5.65
C SER A 27 18.37 -6.77 6.79
N ALA A 28 17.16 -7.19 6.52
CA ALA A 28 16.27 -7.79 7.51
C ALA A 28 15.24 -8.72 6.84
N GLU A 29 14.85 -9.75 7.58
CA GLU A 29 13.75 -10.63 7.17
C GLU A 29 12.40 -9.99 7.50
N GLU A 30 11.35 -10.38 6.77
CA GLU A 30 10.02 -9.79 6.92
C GLU A 30 9.43 -9.91 8.33
N PHE A 31 9.77 -10.98 9.05
CA PHE A 31 9.26 -11.24 10.41
C PHE A 31 10.01 -10.48 11.51
N GLU A 32 11.14 -9.86 11.19
CA GLU A 32 11.90 -9.06 12.15
C GLU A 32 11.10 -7.82 12.57
N PRO A 33 11.06 -7.52 13.87
CA PRO A 33 10.24 -6.42 14.37
C PRO A 33 10.74 -5.07 13.84
N LEU A 34 9.79 -4.19 13.56
CA LEU A 34 10.07 -2.78 13.29
C LEU A 34 10.49 -2.08 14.60
N PRO A 35 11.27 -1.01 14.54
CA PRO A 35 11.56 -0.18 15.71
C PRO A 35 10.31 0.27 16.44
N ASP A 36 10.36 0.33 17.77
CA ASP A 36 9.22 0.76 18.61
C ASP A 36 8.69 2.14 18.21
N LEU A 37 9.59 3.05 17.82
CA LEU A 37 9.19 4.38 17.37
C LEU A 37 8.29 4.31 16.11
N VAL A 38 8.59 3.42 15.18
CA VAL A 38 7.77 3.18 13.97
C VAL A 38 6.44 2.54 14.36
N MET A 39 6.44 1.54 15.23
CA MET A 39 5.21 0.89 15.70
C MET A 39 4.29 1.85 16.45
N ASN A 40 4.85 2.70 17.30
CA ASN A 40 4.10 3.74 18.01
C ASN A 40 3.55 4.81 17.05
N ALA A 41 4.31 5.18 16.02
CA ALA A 41 3.85 6.10 14.99
C ALA A 41 2.69 5.50 14.19
N PHE A 42 2.74 4.22 13.83
CA PHE A 42 1.60 3.53 13.19
C PHE A 42 0.36 3.49 14.10
N LEU A 43 0.53 3.26 15.40
CA LEU A 43 -0.59 3.28 16.34
C LEU A 43 -1.25 4.67 16.40
N LEU A 44 -0.46 5.74 16.48
CA LEU A 44 -0.98 7.10 16.52
C LEU A 44 -1.67 7.48 15.21
N LEU A 45 -1.02 7.20 14.08
CA LEU A 45 -1.55 7.48 12.76
C LEU A 45 -2.83 6.67 12.50
N GLY A 46 -2.85 5.39 12.91
CA GLY A 46 -4.00 4.53 12.78
C GLY A 46 -5.19 4.95 13.63
N LYS A 47 -4.95 5.46 14.84
CA LYS A 47 -6.03 6.06 15.68
C LYS A 47 -6.63 7.30 15.01
N ASP A 48 -5.82 8.16 14.42
CA ASP A 48 -6.31 9.32 13.67
C ASP A 48 -7.06 8.90 12.40
N TRP A 49 -6.57 7.88 11.72
CA TRP A 49 -7.25 7.27 10.57
C TRP A 49 -8.63 6.70 10.94
N LEU A 50 -8.78 6.05 12.11
CA LEU A 50 -10.08 5.56 12.59
C LEU A 50 -11.08 6.71 12.78
N VAL A 51 -10.63 7.85 13.28
CA VAL A 51 -11.47 9.05 13.41
C VAL A 51 -11.93 9.52 12.04
N ALA A 52 -11.01 9.60 11.07
CA ALA A 52 -11.32 9.96 9.70
C ALA A 52 -12.28 8.96 9.04
N GLN A 53 -12.06 7.66 9.22
CA GLN A 53 -12.92 6.61 8.68
C GLN A 53 -14.38 6.75 9.18
N ARG A 54 -14.57 6.99 10.48
CA ARG A 54 -15.91 7.19 11.06
C ARG A 54 -16.56 8.43 10.48
N ALA A 55 -15.83 9.55 10.43
CA ALA A 55 -16.34 10.79 9.85
C ALA A 55 -16.75 10.62 8.37
N TRP A 56 -15.93 9.93 7.58
CA TRP A 56 -16.22 9.65 6.17
C TRP A 56 -17.48 8.79 6.01
N LYS A 57 -17.62 7.76 6.83
CA LYS A 57 -18.81 6.91 6.84
C LYS A 57 -20.07 7.70 7.21
N ASP A 58 -19.98 8.56 8.22
CA ASP A 58 -21.11 9.40 8.67
C ASP A 58 -21.50 10.44 7.60
N MET A 59 -20.54 10.92 6.79
CA MET A 59 -20.78 11.80 5.65
C MET A 59 -21.29 11.06 4.39
N GLY A 60 -21.42 9.74 4.43
CA GLY A 60 -21.91 8.93 3.31
C GLY A 60 -20.89 8.66 2.20
N HIS A 61 -19.58 8.79 2.47
CA HIS A 61 -18.57 8.37 1.51
C HIS A 61 -18.64 6.86 1.26
N LEU A 62 -18.60 6.46 -0.01
CA LEU A 62 -18.68 5.07 -0.44
C LEU A 62 -17.32 4.35 -0.40
N THR A 63 -16.23 5.12 -0.38
CA THR A 63 -14.85 4.61 -0.30
C THR A 63 -14.23 4.98 1.04
N PRO A 64 -13.34 4.16 1.61
CA PRO A 64 -12.65 4.51 2.85
C PRO A 64 -11.57 5.58 2.62
N PRO A 65 -11.17 6.32 3.67
CA PRO A 65 -9.92 7.06 3.66
C PRO A 65 -8.75 6.07 3.57
N VAL A 66 -7.69 6.46 2.89
CA VAL A 66 -6.53 5.59 2.64
C VAL A 66 -5.33 6.06 3.44
N MET A 67 -4.69 5.12 4.13
CA MET A 67 -3.37 5.30 4.70
C MET A 67 -2.31 4.74 3.75
N ILE A 68 -1.28 5.51 3.44
CA ILE A 68 -0.15 5.07 2.64
C ILE A 68 1.14 5.04 3.47
N THR A 69 1.89 3.97 3.34
CA THR A 69 3.27 3.86 3.84
C THR A 69 4.23 3.84 2.68
N VAL A 70 5.19 4.75 2.69
CA VAL A 70 6.26 4.84 1.70
C VAL A 70 7.56 4.38 2.36
N ALA A 71 8.02 3.18 2.02
CA ALA A 71 9.24 2.59 2.57
C ALA A 71 10.47 2.97 1.74
N ASN A 72 11.63 2.98 2.40
CA ASN A 72 12.92 3.25 1.76
C ASN A 72 13.41 2.08 0.90
N ARG A 73 12.99 0.84 1.22
CA ARG A 73 13.43 -0.38 0.54
C ARG A 73 12.44 -1.53 0.73
N THR A 74 12.62 -2.57 -0.07
CA THR A 74 11.72 -3.73 -0.13
C THR A 74 11.62 -4.46 1.21
N GLU A 75 12.74 -4.64 1.92
CA GLU A 75 12.74 -5.32 3.22
C GLU A 75 11.94 -4.54 4.29
N THR A 76 12.03 -3.22 4.28
CA THR A 76 11.23 -2.38 5.18
C THR A 76 9.75 -2.51 4.86
N ALA A 77 9.38 -2.47 3.58
CA ALA A 77 7.98 -2.66 3.16
C ALA A 77 7.45 -4.04 3.54
N ALA A 78 8.24 -5.09 3.38
CA ALA A 78 7.88 -6.45 3.78
C ALA A 78 7.66 -6.55 5.31
N ARG A 79 8.53 -5.96 6.13
CA ARG A 79 8.36 -5.89 7.59
C ARG A 79 7.08 -5.15 8.00
N VAL A 80 6.76 -4.05 7.32
CA VAL A 80 5.53 -3.28 7.54
C VAL A 80 4.31 -4.14 7.17
N LYS A 81 4.33 -4.77 6.00
CA LYS A 81 3.24 -5.65 5.55
C LYS A 81 3.02 -6.80 6.54
N TYR A 82 4.09 -7.45 6.97
CA TYR A 82 4.04 -8.51 7.98
C TYR A 82 3.45 -8.02 9.31
N ALA A 83 3.83 -6.82 9.77
CA ALA A 83 3.32 -6.25 11.02
C ALA A 83 1.80 -6.03 10.96
N PHE A 84 1.25 -5.59 9.82
CA PHE A 84 -0.19 -5.47 9.62
C PHE A 84 -0.87 -6.84 9.50
N ASP A 85 -0.36 -7.75 8.68
CA ASP A 85 -0.95 -9.06 8.45
C ASP A 85 -0.99 -9.92 9.72
N LYS A 86 0.01 -9.77 10.59
CA LYS A 86 0.08 -10.45 11.89
C LYS A 86 -0.56 -9.66 13.03
N LYS A 87 -1.30 -8.60 12.72
CA LYS A 87 -2.01 -7.75 13.69
C LYS A 87 -1.11 -7.19 14.80
N LYS A 88 0.17 -6.96 14.49
CA LYS A 88 1.11 -6.33 15.43
C LYS A 88 0.87 -4.84 15.57
N VAL A 89 0.32 -4.20 14.54
CA VAL A 89 -0.26 -2.87 14.64
C VAL A 89 -1.65 -3.03 15.26
N MET A 90 -1.87 -2.43 16.42
CA MET A 90 -3.11 -2.60 17.20
C MET A 90 -4.26 -1.72 16.68
N ILE A 91 -4.53 -1.77 15.39
CA ILE A 91 -5.66 -1.15 14.69
C ILE A 91 -6.24 -2.23 13.79
N ASP A 92 -7.16 -3.01 14.31
CA ASP A 92 -7.72 -4.20 13.63
C ASP A 92 -8.29 -3.89 12.25
N GLU A 93 -8.91 -2.72 12.08
CA GLU A 93 -9.51 -2.29 10.82
C GLU A 93 -8.47 -2.13 9.70
N LEU A 94 -7.23 -1.75 10.03
CA LEU A 94 -6.12 -1.63 9.08
C LEU A 94 -5.39 -2.95 8.83
N CYS A 95 -5.66 -3.98 9.63
CA CYS A 95 -4.97 -5.26 9.57
C CYS A 95 -5.67 -6.31 8.69
N ASN A 96 -6.62 -5.91 7.87
CA ASN A 96 -7.25 -6.81 6.90
C ASN A 96 -6.41 -6.89 5.62
N PRO A 97 -5.79 -8.05 5.29
CA PRO A 97 -4.95 -8.20 4.10
C PRO A 97 -5.69 -7.96 2.78
N GLU A 98 -7.00 -8.23 2.73
CA GLU A 98 -7.82 -8.05 1.52
C GLU A 98 -8.06 -6.57 1.20
N LEU A 99 -7.96 -5.69 2.20
CA LEU A 99 -8.15 -4.25 2.09
C LEU A 99 -6.82 -3.49 2.06
N ALA A 100 -5.71 -4.21 1.93
CA ALA A 100 -4.36 -3.68 1.86
C ALA A 100 -3.68 -4.04 0.55
N LEU A 101 -2.85 -3.13 0.03
CA LEU A 101 -1.98 -3.37 -1.11
C LEU A 101 -0.52 -3.24 -0.68
N HIS A 102 0.31 -4.19 -1.12
CA HIS A 102 1.76 -4.09 -1.06
C HIS A 102 2.28 -3.92 -2.50
N ILE A 103 2.90 -2.78 -2.77
CA ILE A 103 3.34 -2.38 -4.09
C ILE A 103 4.86 -2.39 -4.10
N ASP A 104 5.44 -3.30 -4.87
CA ASP A 104 6.86 -3.32 -5.23
C ASP A 104 7.02 -2.74 -6.65
N SER A 105 7.96 -1.84 -6.85
CA SER A 105 8.25 -1.24 -8.16
C SER A 105 8.53 -2.30 -9.23
N LYS A 106 9.21 -3.39 -8.88
CA LYS A 106 9.47 -4.51 -9.82
C LYS A 106 8.19 -5.19 -10.32
N VAL A 107 7.17 -5.26 -9.49
CA VAL A 107 5.88 -5.86 -9.86
C VAL A 107 5.13 -4.92 -10.81
N LEU A 108 5.21 -3.60 -10.59
CA LEU A 108 4.62 -2.61 -11.48
C LEU A 108 5.34 -2.57 -12.83
N GLU A 109 6.68 -2.58 -12.85
CA GLU A 109 7.49 -2.63 -14.08
C GLU A 109 7.15 -3.86 -14.94
N LEU A 110 6.90 -5.02 -14.31
CA LEU A 110 6.47 -6.23 -15.02
C LEU A 110 5.07 -6.10 -15.62
N ALA A 111 4.19 -5.33 -15.00
CA ALA A 111 2.85 -5.07 -15.54
C ALA A 111 2.91 -4.09 -16.72
N GLU A 112 3.72 -3.04 -16.60
CA GLU A 112 3.93 -2.03 -17.64
C GLU A 112 4.59 -2.61 -18.89
N ALA A 113 5.63 -3.43 -18.73
CA ALA A 113 6.28 -4.12 -19.86
C ALA A 113 5.33 -5.01 -20.68
N LYS A 114 4.33 -5.61 -20.04
CA LYS A 114 3.32 -6.41 -20.73
C LYS A 114 2.26 -5.59 -21.44
N GLU A 115 1.88 -4.45 -20.92
CA GLU A 115 0.98 -3.53 -21.62
C GLU A 115 1.63 -3.06 -22.93
N GLU A 116 2.93 -2.71 -22.91
CA GLU A 116 3.67 -2.32 -24.11
C GLU A 116 3.79 -3.49 -25.12
N GLU A 117 3.99 -4.74 -24.65
CA GLU A 117 4.01 -5.92 -25.51
C GLU A 117 2.64 -6.26 -26.09
N ALA A 118 1.56 -6.05 -25.34
CA ALA A 118 0.19 -6.31 -25.79
C ALA A 118 -0.29 -5.27 -26.82
N GLU A 119 0.10 -4.01 -26.66
CA GLU A 119 -0.19 -2.96 -27.63
C GLU A 119 0.55 -3.19 -28.96
N THR A 120 1.74 -3.79 -28.92
CA THR A 120 2.51 -4.14 -30.12
C THR A 120 2.02 -5.40 -30.84
N GLN A 121 1.23 -6.27 -30.18
CA GLN A 121 0.73 -7.56 -30.75
C GLN A 121 -0.71 -7.53 -31.23
N GLN A 122 -1.40 -6.40 -31.29
CA GLN A 122 -2.77 -6.30 -31.82
C GLN A 122 -2.87 -6.36 -33.36
N GLU A 123 -1.81 -6.77 -34.05
CA GLU A 123 -1.91 -7.20 -35.47
C GLU A 123 -1.62 -8.69 -35.61
N GLY A 124 -2.63 -9.51 -35.47
CA GLY A 124 -2.60 -10.87 -36.02
C GLY A 124 -2.91 -12.03 -35.08
N GLY A 125 -4.08 -12.64 -35.28
CA GLY A 125 -4.26 -14.07 -35.09
C GLY A 125 -5.17 -14.56 -33.99
N GLU A 126 -6.37 -14.91 -34.39
CA GLU A 126 -7.31 -15.81 -33.69
C GLU A 126 -6.68 -17.18 -33.46
N ALA A 127 -6.85 -17.77 -32.28
CA ALA A 127 -6.80 -19.22 -32.08
C ALA A 127 -7.76 -19.65 -30.97
N GLU A 128 -8.80 -20.34 -31.38
CA GLU A 128 -9.73 -21.11 -30.55
C GLU A 128 -9.04 -22.28 -29.84
N GLY A 129 -9.50 -22.62 -28.63
CA GLY A 129 -9.10 -23.87 -27.97
C GLY A 129 -9.78 -24.11 -26.63
N ASN A 130 -10.79 -24.94 -26.61
CA ASN A 130 -11.64 -25.47 -25.54
C ASN A 130 -10.94 -25.89 -24.23
N ASP A 131 -11.55 -25.57 -23.10
CA ASP A 131 -12.33 -26.44 -22.17
C ASP A 131 -11.77 -26.67 -20.77
N GLU A 132 -12.69 -26.59 -19.81
CA GLU A 132 -12.78 -26.99 -18.41
C GLU A 132 -12.20 -26.04 -17.31
N PRO A 133 -12.99 -25.78 -16.23
CA PRO A 133 -12.64 -24.86 -15.17
C PRO A 133 -11.78 -25.54 -14.13
N LYS A 134 -10.48 -25.60 -14.38
CA LYS A 134 -9.48 -25.71 -13.31
C LYS A 134 -9.24 -24.29 -12.80
N GLU A 135 -9.31 -24.10 -11.47
CA GLU A 135 -8.84 -22.87 -10.84
C GLU A 135 -7.44 -22.54 -11.37
N LYS A 136 -7.38 -21.73 -12.42
CA LYS A 136 -6.12 -21.27 -13.01
C LYS A 136 -5.46 -20.37 -11.98
N LYS A 137 -4.41 -20.84 -11.34
CA LYS A 137 -3.49 -19.96 -10.63
C LYS A 137 -3.00 -18.92 -11.63
N LEU A 138 -3.38 -17.67 -11.39
CA LEU A 138 -2.97 -16.53 -12.19
C LEU A 138 -1.44 -16.53 -12.36
N THR A 139 -0.97 -16.29 -13.57
CA THR A 139 0.45 -16.11 -13.83
C THR A 139 0.98 -14.89 -13.07
N LYS A 140 2.30 -14.82 -12.86
CA LYS A 140 2.90 -13.65 -12.16
C LYS A 140 2.54 -12.33 -12.83
N ALA A 141 2.41 -12.34 -14.13
CA ALA A 141 2.09 -11.17 -14.91
C ALA A 141 0.59 -10.78 -14.81
N GLU A 142 -0.32 -11.73 -14.80
CA GLU A 142 -1.75 -11.47 -14.54
C GLU A 142 -1.96 -10.95 -13.11
N GLN A 143 -1.16 -11.43 -12.15
CA GLN A 143 -1.17 -10.90 -10.77
C GLN A 143 -0.65 -9.46 -10.73
N ALA A 144 0.40 -9.14 -11.48
CA ALA A 144 0.96 -7.79 -11.57
C ALA A 144 -0.04 -6.81 -12.21
N GLU A 145 -0.69 -7.21 -13.31
CA GLU A 145 -1.72 -6.42 -13.98
C GLU A 145 -2.94 -6.18 -13.08
N LEU A 146 -3.39 -7.21 -12.37
CA LEU A 146 -4.47 -7.05 -11.39
C LEU A 146 -4.09 -6.11 -10.24
N LEU A 147 -2.84 -6.20 -9.76
CA LEU A 147 -2.31 -5.31 -8.73
C LEU A 147 -2.29 -3.86 -9.24
N LYS A 148 -1.76 -3.62 -10.45
CA LYS A 148 -1.75 -2.30 -11.08
C LYS A 148 -3.15 -1.73 -11.19
N LYS A 149 -4.11 -2.51 -11.69
CA LYS A 149 -5.51 -2.09 -11.79
C LYS A 149 -6.11 -1.72 -10.43
N LYS A 150 -5.81 -2.48 -9.37
CA LYS A 150 -6.23 -2.11 -8.01
C LYS A 150 -5.60 -0.80 -7.54
N VAL A 151 -4.31 -0.59 -7.80
CA VAL A 151 -3.59 0.64 -7.45
C VAL A 151 -4.21 1.85 -8.14
N ASP A 152 -4.43 1.78 -9.43
CA ASP A 152 -4.94 2.88 -10.26
C ASP A 152 -6.40 3.24 -9.95
N THR A 153 -7.12 2.33 -9.30
CA THR A 153 -8.52 2.50 -8.96
C THR A 153 -8.81 2.70 -7.48
N VAL A 154 -7.77 2.88 -6.66
CA VAL A 154 -7.93 3.21 -5.23
C VAL A 154 -8.81 4.46 -5.07
N GLY A 155 -9.86 4.33 -4.27
CA GLY A 155 -10.82 5.41 -4.02
C GLY A 155 -11.83 5.67 -5.12
N LYS A 156 -11.89 4.82 -6.16
CA LYS A 156 -12.90 4.90 -7.23
C LYS A 156 -14.03 3.92 -6.97
N VAL A 157 -15.25 4.44 -6.84
CA VAL A 157 -16.45 3.64 -6.58
C VAL A 157 -16.75 2.70 -7.75
N GLY A 158 -17.06 1.44 -7.44
CA GLY A 158 -17.38 0.42 -8.45
C GLY A 158 -16.14 -0.23 -9.10
N GLU A 159 -14.94 0.18 -8.72
CA GLU A 159 -13.69 -0.30 -9.29
C GLU A 159 -12.95 -1.27 -8.33
N PRO A 160 -12.00 -2.08 -8.82
CA PRO A 160 -11.31 -3.08 -7.99
C PRO A 160 -10.60 -2.53 -6.75
N GLY A 161 -10.16 -1.28 -6.78
CA GLY A 161 -9.50 -0.59 -5.66
C GLY A 161 -10.43 0.11 -4.69
N GLU A 162 -11.75 0.03 -4.87
CA GLU A 162 -12.76 0.78 -4.10
C GLU A 162 -12.60 0.65 -2.59
N LYS A 163 -12.33 -0.57 -2.11
CA LYS A 163 -12.30 -0.89 -0.67
C LYS A 163 -10.92 -0.80 -0.05
N ILE A 164 -9.90 -0.50 -0.84
CA ILE A 164 -8.52 -0.42 -0.34
C ILE A 164 -8.39 0.74 0.63
N GLN A 165 -7.83 0.46 1.79
CA GLN A 165 -7.66 1.41 2.89
C GLN A 165 -6.22 1.53 3.39
N ASN A 166 -5.34 0.57 3.04
CA ASN A 166 -3.95 0.54 3.46
C ASN A 166 -3.05 0.20 2.27
N VAL A 167 -2.15 1.11 1.91
CA VAL A 167 -1.21 0.92 0.80
C VAL A 167 0.21 0.99 1.33
N ILE A 168 1.00 -0.04 1.06
CA ILE A 168 2.42 -0.11 1.43
C ILE A 168 3.22 -0.14 0.15
N SER A 169 4.06 0.86 -0.07
CA SER A 169 4.83 1.05 -1.31
C SER A 169 6.32 1.19 -1.02
N VAL A 170 7.15 0.72 -1.93
CA VAL A 170 8.58 1.00 -1.98
C VAL A 170 8.81 2.12 -2.99
N GLY A 171 9.32 3.23 -2.51
CA GLY A 171 9.47 4.42 -3.33
C GLY A 171 8.17 5.19 -3.56
N MET A 172 8.21 6.20 -4.41
CA MET A 172 7.02 6.95 -4.80
C MET A 172 6.20 6.11 -5.77
N LEU A 173 4.89 6.11 -5.60
CA LEU A 173 3.97 5.64 -6.62
C LEU A 173 4.17 6.49 -7.88
N SER A 174 3.98 5.88 -9.06
CA SER A 174 4.24 6.51 -10.36
C SER A 174 3.63 7.91 -10.49
N GLU A 175 4.27 8.76 -11.28
CA GLU A 175 3.69 10.04 -11.69
C GLU A 175 2.30 9.81 -12.29
N GLY A 176 1.30 10.52 -11.75
CA GLY A 176 -0.10 10.38 -12.20
C GLY A 176 -1.01 9.55 -11.29
N TRP A 177 -0.49 8.94 -10.22
CA TRP A 177 -1.35 8.32 -9.22
C TRP A 177 -2.14 9.40 -8.46
N ASP A 178 -3.42 9.53 -8.79
CA ASP A 178 -4.34 10.51 -8.21
C ASP A 178 -5.35 9.83 -7.29
N ALA A 179 -4.87 9.38 -6.13
CA ALA A 179 -5.77 8.88 -5.11
C ALA A 179 -6.22 10.02 -4.18
N LYS A 180 -7.33 10.65 -4.52
CA LYS A 180 -7.96 11.74 -3.73
C LYS A 180 -8.41 11.31 -2.33
N THR A 181 -8.40 10.01 -2.08
CA THR A 181 -8.82 9.41 -0.82
C THR A 181 -7.68 9.20 0.18
N VAL A 182 -6.43 9.51 -0.18
CA VAL A 182 -5.29 9.43 0.74
C VAL A 182 -5.38 10.56 1.77
N THR A 183 -5.50 10.16 3.03
CA THR A 183 -5.62 11.08 4.17
C THR A 183 -4.45 11.01 5.12
N HIS A 184 -3.75 9.87 5.17
CA HIS A 184 -2.65 9.62 6.10
C HIS A 184 -1.43 9.06 5.37
N ILE A 185 -0.26 9.58 5.70
CA ILE A 185 1.01 9.17 5.08
C ILE A 185 2.04 8.86 6.15
N MET A 186 2.60 7.64 6.08
CA MET A 186 3.77 7.22 6.83
C MET A 186 4.99 7.20 5.91
N GLY A 187 5.87 8.19 6.01
CA GLY A 187 7.12 8.24 5.26
C GLY A 187 8.25 7.57 6.04
N LEU A 188 8.72 6.40 5.57
CA LEU A 188 9.86 5.66 6.11
C LEU A 188 11.06 5.75 5.16
N ARG A 189 11.34 6.95 4.67
CA ARG A 189 12.44 7.28 3.77
C ARG A 189 12.87 8.72 3.93
N ALA A 190 14.13 9.02 3.49
CA ALA A 190 14.63 10.39 3.38
C ALA A 190 13.99 11.12 2.20
#